data_4c6c0ce817c42154c399c9676f117b02
#
_entry.id   4c6c0ce817c42154c399c9676f117b02
#
_cell.length_a   1.000
_cell.length_b   1.000
_cell.length_c   1.000
_cell.angle_alpha   90.00
_cell.angle_beta   90.00
_cell.angle_gamma   90.00
#
_symmetry.space_group_name_H-M   'P 1'
#
loop_
_entity.id
_entity.type
_entity.pdbx_description
1 polymer ?
#
loop_
_entity_poly.entity_id
_entity_poly.type
_entity_poly.pdbx_seq_one_letter_code
_entity_poly.pdbx_strand_id
1 'polypeptide(L)'
;MKTDHVMTLKQAQGGFTPAVTPLAASTILTDEQGIHTGETTIPSQGDNLPAYIAKPADHSGPFPVVLVVQEIFGVHEHIQDVCRRLAKQGYLAIAPELYFRQGDAREYTDISELFQNLVSKVPDRQVLADLDHAAHWATRHGGDAGKLAITGFCWGGRISWLYAAHNPQLKAAVAWYGRLVGEKTLN
;
A
#
# COMPACT_ATOMS: atom_id res chain seq x y z
N MET A 1 26.08 -22.79 -7.71
CA MET A 1 24.72 -23.15 -8.13
C MET A 1 23.77 -22.28 -7.33
N LYS A 2 23.28 -21.20 -7.94
CA LYS A 2 22.25 -20.33 -7.34
C LYS A 2 20.92 -20.84 -7.84
N THR A 3 20.07 -21.29 -6.93
CA THR A 3 18.70 -21.69 -7.22
C THR A 3 17.85 -20.44 -7.24
N ASP A 4 17.50 -20.00 -8.45
CA ASP A 4 16.51 -18.96 -8.68
C ASP A 4 15.14 -19.46 -8.18
N HIS A 5 14.68 -18.90 -7.07
CA HIS A 5 13.29 -19.05 -6.65
C HIS A 5 12.45 -18.08 -7.49
N VAL A 6 12.11 -18.51 -8.69
CA VAL A 6 11.01 -17.89 -9.43
C VAL A 6 9.73 -18.27 -8.70
N MET A 7 9.12 -17.32 -7.99
CA MET A 7 7.79 -17.47 -7.46
C MET A 7 6.81 -17.57 -8.64
N THR A 8 6.42 -18.79 -8.96
CA THR A 8 5.40 -19.05 -9.98
C THR A 8 4.07 -18.56 -9.41
N LEU A 9 3.56 -17.45 -9.96
CA LEU A 9 2.19 -17.00 -9.73
C LEU A 9 1.25 -18.16 -10.07
N LYS A 10 0.67 -18.80 -9.05
CA LYS A 10 -0.43 -19.73 -9.27
C LYS A 10 -1.57 -18.93 -9.91
N GLN A 11 -1.88 -19.24 -11.15
CA GLN A 11 -3.06 -18.73 -11.83
C GLN A 11 -4.29 -19.25 -11.08
N ALA A 12 -4.87 -18.40 -10.25
CA ALA A 12 -6.19 -18.64 -9.67
C ALA A 12 -7.22 -18.54 -10.81
N GLN A 13 -7.74 -19.69 -11.24
CA GLN A 13 -8.85 -19.74 -12.20
C GLN A 13 -10.14 -19.44 -11.46
N GLY A 14 -10.65 -18.22 -11.59
CA GLY A 14 -11.92 -17.75 -11.01
C GLY A 14 -11.78 -16.56 -10.06
N GLY A 15 -12.85 -15.86 -9.76
CA GLY A 15 -12.88 -14.74 -8.81
C GLY A 15 -12.38 -13.41 -9.38
N PHE A 16 -11.62 -12.65 -8.56
CA PHE A 16 -11.13 -11.30 -8.92
C PHE A 16 -9.90 -11.30 -9.81
N THR A 17 -9.39 -12.45 -10.21
CA THR A 17 -8.24 -12.51 -11.11
C THR A 17 -8.36 -11.53 -12.29
N PRO A 18 -9.53 -11.37 -12.96
CA PRO A 18 -9.66 -10.35 -14.02
C PRO A 18 -9.55 -8.91 -13.54
N ALA A 19 -9.88 -8.61 -12.28
CA ALA A 19 -9.83 -7.26 -11.72
C ALA A 19 -8.42 -6.85 -11.26
N VAL A 20 -7.59 -7.82 -10.91
CA VAL A 20 -6.22 -7.60 -10.40
C VAL A 20 -5.14 -8.14 -11.33
N THR A 21 -5.51 -8.91 -12.37
CA THR A 21 -4.57 -9.38 -13.38
C THR A 21 -4.42 -8.32 -14.46
N PRO A 22 -3.20 -7.86 -14.73
CA PRO A 22 -2.94 -6.92 -15.80
C PRO A 22 -3.38 -7.51 -17.15
N LEU A 23 -4.23 -6.78 -17.89
CA LEU A 23 -4.51 -7.08 -19.28
C LEU A 23 -3.37 -6.54 -20.12
N ALA A 24 -2.60 -7.41 -20.77
CA ALA A 24 -1.36 -7.06 -21.49
C ALA A 24 -1.50 -5.89 -22.48
N ALA A 25 -2.72 -5.66 -23.02
CA ALA A 25 -3.00 -4.58 -23.97
C ALA A 25 -3.30 -3.21 -23.30
N SER A 26 -3.59 -3.17 -21.99
CA SER A 26 -3.97 -1.94 -21.28
C SER A 26 -3.19 -1.68 -20.01
N THR A 27 -2.29 -2.58 -19.65
CA THR A 27 -1.48 -2.47 -18.44
C THR A 27 -0.32 -1.51 -18.68
N ILE A 28 -0.25 -0.49 -17.84
CA ILE A 28 0.94 0.36 -17.75
C ILE A 28 1.88 -0.33 -16.76
N LEU A 29 3.06 -0.72 -17.26
CA LEU A 29 4.14 -1.24 -16.44
C LEU A 29 5.26 -0.21 -16.39
N THR A 30 5.47 0.35 -15.22
CA THR A 30 6.58 1.27 -14.98
C THR A 30 7.85 0.45 -14.76
N ASP A 31 8.87 0.67 -15.58
CA ASP A 31 10.19 0.04 -15.41
C ASP A 31 10.90 0.54 -14.14
N GLU A 32 11.91 -0.21 -13.72
CA GLU A 32 12.67 0.09 -12.49
C GLU A 32 13.96 0.89 -12.76
N GLN A 33 14.18 1.38 -13.97
CA GLN A 33 15.37 2.17 -14.27
C GLN A 33 15.39 3.48 -13.47
N GLY A 34 16.46 3.73 -12.72
CA GLY A 34 16.66 4.93 -11.91
C GLY A 34 15.85 4.96 -10.60
N ILE A 35 15.27 3.83 -10.20
CA ILE A 35 14.61 3.68 -8.91
C ILE A 35 15.07 2.41 -8.18
N HIS A 36 14.95 2.42 -6.87
CA HIS A 36 15.06 1.23 -6.03
C HIS A 36 13.67 0.77 -5.63
N THR A 37 13.37 -0.50 -5.82
CA THR A 37 12.10 -1.13 -5.47
C THR A 37 12.33 -2.39 -4.64
N GLY A 38 11.33 -2.83 -3.93
CA GLY A 38 11.39 -4.12 -3.25
C GLY A 38 10.39 -4.26 -2.10
N GLU A 39 10.37 -5.46 -1.57
CA GLU A 39 9.63 -5.78 -0.36
C GLU A 39 10.47 -5.46 0.88
N THR A 40 9.81 -5.05 1.95
CA THR A 40 10.40 -4.79 3.25
C THR A 40 9.43 -5.17 4.35
N THR A 41 9.90 -5.10 5.59
CA THR A 41 9.05 -5.25 6.77
C THR A 41 9.19 -4.05 7.70
N ILE A 42 8.07 -3.64 8.27
CA ILE A 42 7.96 -2.50 9.17
C ILE A 42 7.58 -3.03 10.55
N PRO A 43 8.39 -2.81 11.59
CA PRO A 43 7.96 -3.12 12.95
C PRO A 43 6.70 -2.33 13.31
N SER A 44 5.58 -3.02 13.53
CA SER A 44 4.29 -2.41 13.86
C SER A 44 3.49 -3.26 14.83
N GLN A 45 3.09 -2.67 15.95
CA GLN A 45 2.20 -3.28 16.94
C GLN A 45 2.62 -4.70 17.41
N GLY A 46 3.94 -4.93 17.50
CA GLY A 46 4.51 -6.22 17.91
C GLY A 46 4.76 -7.22 16.77
N ASP A 47 4.37 -6.88 15.56
CA ASP A 47 4.54 -7.70 14.35
C ASP A 47 5.49 -7.05 13.34
N ASN A 48 5.82 -7.80 12.29
CA ASN A 48 6.55 -7.34 11.12
C ASN A 48 5.58 -7.14 9.95
N LEU A 49 5.04 -5.93 9.80
CA LEU A 49 4.12 -5.54 8.75
C LEU A 49 4.83 -5.57 7.39
N PRO A 50 4.44 -6.44 6.45
CA PRO A 50 5.02 -6.43 5.11
C PRO A 50 4.66 -5.15 4.36
N ALA A 51 5.57 -4.67 3.52
CA ALA A 51 5.33 -3.50 2.68
C ALA A 51 6.15 -3.58 1.38
N TYR A 52 5.61 -2.99 0.31
CA TYR A 52 6.35 -2.69 -0.89
C TYR A 52 6.85 -1.25 -0.86
N ILE A 53 8.09 -1.02 -1.29
CA ILE A 53 8.69 0.31 -1.38
C ILE A 53 9.22 0.60 -2.78
N ALA A 54 9.19 1.87 -3.17
CA ALA A 54 9.91 2.38 -4.33
C ALA A 54 10.43 3.79 -4.03
N LYS A 55 11.67 4.09 -4.43
CA LYS A 55 12.30 5.40 -4.26
C LYS A 55 13.33 5.67 -5.36
N PRO A 56 13.71 6.94 -5.64
CA PRO A 56 14.79 7.25 -6.56
C PRO A 56 16.10 6.56 -6.17
N ALA A 57 16.90 6.18 -7.16
CA ALA A 57 18.20 5.54 -6.98
C ALA A 57 19.37 6.52 -7.04
N ASP A 58 19.19 7.69 -7.63
CA ASP A 58 20.23 8.64 -8.02
C ASP A 58 20.77 9.51 -6.86
N HIS A 59 20.06 9.55 -5.74
CA HIS A 59 20.51 10.27 -4.54
C HIS A 59 19.96 9.64 -3.25
N SER A 60 20.50 10.06 -2.10
CA SER A 60 20.20 9.48 -0.78
C SER A 60 18.97 10.08 -0.08
N GLY A 61 18.28 11.03 -0.70
CA GLY A 61 17.18 11.77 -0.08
C GLY A 61 17.64 13.07 0.63
N PRO A 62 16.85 13.62 1.57
CA PRO A 62 15.54 13.11 2.00
C PRO A 62 14.44 13.29 0.94
N PHE A 63 13.66 12.22 0.69
CA PHE A 63 12.58 12.22 -0.28
C PHE A 63 11.25 12.62 0.36
N PRO A 64 10.36 13.37 -0.31
CA PRO A 64 8.97 13.45 0.11
C PRO A 64 8.37 12.03 0.17
N VAL A 65 7.61 11.74 1.22
CA VAL A 65 7.04 10.42 1.48
C VAL A 65 5.59 10.37 1.01
N VAL A 66 5.22 9.31 0.29
CA VAL A 66 3.82 9.01 -0.04
C VAL A 66 3.47 7.61 0.47
N LEU A 67 2.53 7.56 1.41
CA LEU A 67 1.87 6.31 1.79
C LEU A 67 0.86 5.96 0.71
N VAL A 68 0.94 4.75 0.16
CA VAL A 68 0.02 4.26 -0.87
C VAL A 68 -0.85 3.17 -0.26
N VAL A 69 -2.16 3.41 -0.20
CA VAL A 69 -3.11 2.50 0.46
C VAL A 69 -3.87 1.70 -0.58
N GLN A 70 -3.79 0.39 -0.43
CA GLN A 70 -4.41 -0.63 -1.29
C GLN A 70 -5.94 -0.51 -1.35
N GLU A 71 -6.55 -1.14 -2.36
CA GLU A 71 -7.97 -1.48 -2.37
C GLU A 71 -8.25 -2.68 -1.44
N ILE A 72 -9.35 -3.38 -1.67
CA ILE A 72 -9.69 -4.60 -0.91
C ILE A 72 -8.85 -5.83 -1.31
N PHE A 73 -8.00 -5.73 -2.33
CA PHE A 73 -7.26 -6.86 -2.93
C PHE A 73 -5.80 -7.00 -2.46
N GLY A 74 -5.36 -6.21 -1.46
CA GLY A 74 -3.97 -6.21 -1.01
C GLY A 74 -3.05 -5.36 -1.89
N VAL A 75 -1.74 -5.43 -1.61
CA VAL A 75 -0.70 -4.73 -2.38
C VAL A 75 -0.34 -5.54 -3.64
N HIS A 76 -1.24 -5.53 -4.61
CA HIS A 76 -1.05 -6.19 -5.90
C HIS A 76 -0.26 -5.32 -6.89
N GLU A 77 0.02 -5.85 -8.08
CA GLU A 77 0.91 -5.22 -9.08
C GLU A 77 0.53 -3.77 -9.43
N HIS A 78 -0.77 -3.43 -9.51
CA HIS A 78 -1.17 -2.04 -9.79
C HIS A 78 -0.74 -1.09 -8.67
N ILE A 79 -0.88 -1.49 -7.39
CA ILE A 79 -0.43 -0.68 -6.24
C ILE A 79 1.10 -0.55 -6.24
N GLN A 80 1.82 -1.61 -6.56
CA GLN A 80 3.27 -1.58 -6.70
C GLN A 80 3.70 -0.66 -7.86
N ASP A 81 2.98 -0.70 -9.00
CA ASP A 81 3.23 0.19 -10.13
C ASP A 81 2.98 1.67 -9.79
N VAL A 82 1.94 1.97 -9.01
CA VAL A 82 1.72 3.33 -8.47
C VAL A 82 2.92 3.78 -7.63
N CYS A 83 3.48 2.92 -6.79
CA CYS A 83 4.69 3.23 -6.03
C CYS A 83 5.88 3.52 -6.96
N ARG A 84 6.09 2.70 -8.01
CA ARG A 84 7.16 2.94 -8.99
C ARG A 84 6.99 4.27 -9.73
N ARG A 85 5.75 4.61 -10.15
CA ARG A 85 5.46 5.91 -10.79
C ARG A 85 5.79 7.09 -9.86
N LEU A 86 5.43 6.99 -8.60
CA LEU A 86 5.76 8.00 -7.59
C LEU A 86 7.26 8.12 -7.40
N ALA A 87 7.98 6.99 -7.37
CA ALA A 87 9.44 7.00 -7.27
C ALA A 87 10.11 7.68 -8.48
N LYS A 88 9.59 7.47 -9.71
CA LYS A 88 10.02 8.19 -10.92
C LYS A 88 9.82 9.70 -10.82
N GLN A 89 8.89 10.15 -9.97
CA GLN A 89 8.61 11.57 -9.71
C GLN A 89 9.38 12.13 -8.50
N GLY A 90 10.30 11.35 -7.92
CA GLY A 90 11.15 11.83 -6.82
C GLY A 90 10.61 11.54 -5.41
N TYR A 91 9.58 10.73 -5.26
CA TYR A 91 9.02 10.38 -3.96
C TYR A 91 9.59 9.06 -3.44
N LEU A 92 9.63 8.92 -2.10
CA LEU A 92 9.66 7.61 -1.46
C LEU A 92 8.22 7.16 -1.28
N ALA A 93 7.80 6.16 -2.04
CA ALA A 93 6.48 5.57 -1.94
C ALA A 93 6.55 4.26 -1.14
N ILE A 94 5.59 4.05 -0.24
CA ILE A 94 5.50 2.85 0.58
C ILE A 94 4.05 2.38 0.65
N ALA A 95 3.83 1.10 0.35
CA ALA A 95 2.52 0.45 0.38
C ALA A 95 2.54 -0.71 1.39
N PRO A 96 2.06 -0.52 2.63
CA PRO A 96 1.97 -1.60 3.61
C PRO A 96 0.81 -2.54 3.32
N GLU A 97 1.00 -3.85 3.60
CA GLU A 97 -0.04 -4.90 3.53
C GLU A 97 -0.94 -4.83 4.76
N LEU A 98 -1.98 -4.02 4.70
CA LEU A 98 -2.79 -3.66 5.87
C LEU A 98 -3.70 -4.79 6.37
N TYR A 99 -3.83 -5.87 5.61
CA TYR A 99 -4.64 -7.04 5.98
C TYR A 99 -3.85 -8.21 6.55
N PHE A 100 -2.51 -8.13 6.57
CA PHE A 100 -1.64 -9.29 6.81
C PHE A 100 -1.93 -10.04 8.12
N ARG A 101 -2.47 -9.37 9.15
CA ARG A 101 -2.84 -10.02 10.43
C ARG A 101 -4.14 -10.80 10.34
N GLN A 102 -5.04 -10.40 9.47
CA GLN A 102 -6.35 -11.02 9.31
C GLN A 102 -6.36 -12.10 8.23
N GLY A 103 -5.47 -12.02 7.25
CA GLY A 103 -5.35 -12.99 6.17
C GLY A 103 -4.85 -12.38 4.86
N ASP A 104 -4.90 -13.17 3.80
CA ASP A 104 -4.48 -12.79 2.46
C ASP A 104 -5.70 -12.62 1.55
N ALA A 105 -5.88 -11.42 1.00
CA ALA A 105 -6.99 -11.12 0.09
C ALA A 105 -6.96 -11.98 -1.19
N ARG A 106 -5.79 -12.50 -1.57
CA ARG A 106 -5.60 -13.34 -2.77
C ARG A 106 -6.19 -14.75 -2.63
N GLU A 107 -6.50 -15.18 -1.41
CA GLU A 107 -7.13 -16.47 -1.15
C GLU A 107 -8.63 -16.51 -1.45
N TYR A 108 -9.25 -15.32 -1.63
CA TYR A 108 -10.68 -15.18 -1.87
C TYR A 108 -10.99 -15.12 -3.36
N THR A 109 -12.08 -15.79 -3.77
CA THR A 109 -12.60 -15.78 -5.14
C THR A 109 -13.95 -15.08 -5.27
N ASP A 110 -14.59 -14.76 -4.15
CA ASP A 110 -15.86 -14.04 -4.06
C ASP A 110 -15.72 -12.75 -3.25
N ILE A 111 -16.26 -11.63 -3.76
CA ILE A 111 -16.16 -10.29 -3.13
C ILE A 111 -16.89 -10.26 -1.79
N SER A 112 -18.04 -10.91 -1.72
CA SER A 112 -18.84 -10.89 -0.49
C SER A 112 -18.12 -11.66 0.62
N GLU A 113 -17.50 -12.80 0.28
CA GLU A 113 -16.68 -13.56 1.22
C GLU A 113 -15.44 -12.79 1.64
N LEU A 114 -14.71 -12.17 0.69
CA LEU A 114 -13.57 -11.32 0.98
C LEU A 114 -13.96 -10.19 1.95
N PHE A 115 -15.09 -9.54 1.69
CA PHE A 115 -15.54 -8.44 2.54
C PHE A 115 -15.94 -8.92 3.93
N GLN A 116 -16.74 -10.00 4.04
CA GLN A 116 -17.24 -10.53 5.30
C GLN A 116 -16.14 -11.15 6.17
N ASN A 117 -15.21 -11.88 5.55
CA ASN A 117 -14.24 -12.69 6.27
C ASN A 117 -12.88 -11.99 6.48
N LEU A 118 -12.55 -10.98 5.67
CA LEU A 118 -11.28 -10.25 5.76
C LEU A 118 -11.50 -8.76 6.00
N VAL A 119 -12.03 -8.03 5.00
CA VAL A 119 -12.06 -6.56 5.03
C VAL A 119 -12.79 -6.00 6.26
N SER A 120 -13.95 -6.58 6.60
CA SER A 120 -14.76 -6.16 7.77
C SER A 120 -14.12 -6.48 9.13
N LYS A 121 -13.06 -7.31 9.14
CA LYS A 121 -12.36 -7.70 10.37
C LYS A 121 -11.16 -6.82 10.69
N VAL A 122 -10.81 -5.90 9.80
CA VAL A 122 -9.66 -5.00 9.96
C VAL A 122 -10.10 -3.72 10.66
N PRO A 123 -9.72 -3.50 11.94
CA PRO A 123 -10.13 -2.30 12.67
C PRO A 123 -9.43 -1.04 12.14
N ASP A 124 -10.17 0.07 11.97
CA ASP A 124 -9.60 1.34 11.53
C ASP A 124 -8.40 1.77 12.39
N ARG A 125 -8.50 1.64 13.72
CA ARG A 125 -7.40 2.01 14.64
C ARG A 125 -6.11 1.23 14.38
N GLN A 126 -6.21 -0.07 13.99
CA GLN A 126 -5.06 -0.89 13.62
C GLN A 126 -4.40 -0.33 12.37
N VAL A 127 -5.21 -0.03 11.36
CA VAL A 127 -4.75 0.52 10.07
C VAL A 127 -4.07 1.87 10.25
N LEU A 128 -4.67 2.78 11.03
CA LEU A 128 -4.10 4.10 11.30
C LEU A 128 -2.76 3.99 12.02
N ALA A 129 -2.65 3.10 13.00
CA ALA A 129 -1.37 2.84 13.70
C ALA A 129 -0.32 2.21 12.77
N ASP A 130 -0.71 1.29 11.88
CA ASP A 130 0.20 0.71 10.89
C ASP A 130 0.72 1.78 9.92
N LEU A 131 -0.11 2.72 9.51
CA LEU A 131 0.28 3.85 8.67
C LEU A 131 1.22 4.82 9.41
N ASP A 132 1.00 5.07 10.71
CA ASP A 132 1.93 5.86 11.52
C ASP A 132 3.31 5.19 11.60
N HIS A 133 3.36 3.87 11.81
CA HIS A 133 4.61 3.11 11.80
C HIS A 133 5.28 3.12 10.42
N ALA A 134 4.51 3.01 9.34
CA ALA A 134 5.03 3.10 7.98
C ALA A 134 5.63 4.48 7.67
N ALA A 135 4.95 5.56 8.07
CA ALA A 135 5.46 6.93 7.94
C ALA A 135 6.77 7.11 8.73
N HIS A 136 6.79 6.66 9.98
CA HIS A 136 7.98 6.73 10.81
C HIS A 136 9.13 5.89 10.24
N TRP A 137 8.84 4.67 9.76
CA TRP A 137 9.85 3.82 9.12
C TRP A 137 10.43 4.51 7.88
N ALA A 138 9.57 5.08 7.02
CA ALA A 138 10.00 5.77 5.80
C ALA A 138 10.95 6.93 6.11
N THR A 139 10.69 7.73 7.16
CA THR A 139 11.57 8.83 7.55
C THR A 139 12.95 8.36 7.99
N ARG A 140 13.06 7.18 8.57
CA ARG A 140 14.36 6.59 8.98
C ARG A 140 15.10 5.92 7.82
N HIS A 141 14.44 5.75 6.65
CA HIS A 141 14.99 5.10 5.47
C HIS A 141 15.12 6.04 4.26
N GLY A 142 15.27 7.32 4.53
CA GLY A 142 15.54 8.35 3.52
C GLY A 142 14.35 9.25 3.20
N GLY A 143 13.25 9.14 3.93
CA GLY A 143 12.09 10.03 3.80
C GLY A 143 12.24 11.35 4.57
N ASP A 144 11.61 12.40 4.08
CA ASP A 144 11.51 13.72 4.71
C ASP A 144 10.29 13.75 5.64
N ALA A 145 10.52 13.83 6.96
CA ALA A 145 9.46 13.89 7.97
C ALA A 145 8.53 15.11 7.81
N GLY A 146 9.00 16.18 7.18
CA GLY A 146 8.23 17.40 6.93
C GLY A 146 7.37 17.33 5.66
N LYS A 147 7.49 16.27 4.85
CA LYS A 147 6.84 16.13 3.54
C LYS A 147 6.13 14.78 3.40
N LEU A 148 5.18 14.53 4.30
CA LEU A 148 4.37 13.31 4.31
C LEU A 148 3.05 13.51 3.56
N ALA A 149 2.73 12.62 2.65
CA ALA A 149 1.45 12.55 1.95
C ALA A 149 0.88 11.14 1.97
N ILE A 150 -0.41 11.00 1.66
CA ILE A 150 -1.09 9.73 1.52
C ILE A 150 -2.00 9.73 0.29
N THR A 151 -2.08 8.60 -0.38
CA THR A 151 -3.08 8.33 -1.42
C THR A 151 -3.60 6.92 -1.29
N GLY A 152 -4.84 6.67 -1.72
CA GLY A 152 -5.42 5.34 -1.66
C GLY A 152 -6.70 5.25 -2.47
N PHE A 153 -7.06 4.03 -2.83
CA PHE A 153 -8.11 3.71 -3.78
C PHE A 153 -9.20 2.87 -3.13
N CYS A 154 -10.48 3.11 -3.44
CA CYS A 154 -11.60 2.33 -2.89
C CYS A 154 -11.60 2.35 -1.35
N TRP A 155 -11.44 1.19 -0.72
CA TRP A 155 -11.24 1.07 0.73
C TRP A 155 -10.06 1.93 1.20
N GLY A 156 -8.94 1.90 0.48
CA GLY A 156 -7.78 2.73 0.76
C GLY A 156 -8.03 4.23 0.58
N GLY A 157 -8.98 4.61 -0.29
CA GLY A 157 -9.43 6.01 -0.38
C GLY A 157 -10.14 6.45 0.90
N ARG A 158 -11.00 5.58 1.47
CA ARG A 158 -11.59 5.83 2.80
C ARG A 158 -10.52 5.94 3.89
N ILE A 159 -9.55 5.04 3.90
CA ILE A 159 -8.44 5.06 4.86
C ILE A 159 -7.60 6.33 4.72
N SER A 160 -7.31 6.77 3.51
CA SER A 160 -6.58 8.03 3.27
C SER A 160 -7.31 9.25 3.84
N TRP A 161 -8.63 9.29 3.71
CA TRP A 161 -9.46 10.32 4.31
C TRP A 161 -9.45 10.26 5.85
N LEU A 162 -9.57 9.06 6.44
CA LEU A 162 -9.48 8.88 7.90
C LEU A 162 -8.09 9.27 8.44
N TYR A 163 -7.03 8.88 7.73
CA TYR A 163 -5.66 9.19 8.12
C TYR A 163 -5.37 10.71 8.05
N ALA A 164 -6.00 11.43 7.12
CA ALA A 164 -5.90 12.88 7.05
C ALA A 164 -6.50 13.58 8.28
N ALA A 165 -7.53 12.99 8.88
CA ALA A 165 -8.08 13.47 10.15
C ALA A 165 -7.26 13.01 11.38
N HIS A 166 -6.57 11.87 11.26
CA HIS A 166 -5.79 11.26 12.33
C HIS A 166 -4.41 11.89 12.51
N ASN A 167 -3.68 12.14 11.40
CA ASN A 167 -2.29 12.57 11.47
C ASN A 167 -2.12 14.07 11.08
N PRO A 168 -1.90 14.96 12.08
CA PRO A 168 -1.77 16.40 11.83
C PRO A 168 -0.46 16.77 11.10
N GLN A 169 0.49 15.87 10.97
CA GLN A 169 1.74 16.12 10.24
C GLN A 169 1.58 15.91 8.72
N LEU A 170 0.47 15.30 8.30
CA LEU A 170 0.19 15.05 6.89
C LEU A 170 0.06 16.38 6.11
N LYS A 171 0.72 16.47 4.95
CA LYS A 171 0.73 17.67 4.11
C LYS A 171 -0.25 17.59 2.94
N ALA A 172 -0.55 16.37 2.48
CA ALA A 172 -1.49 16.14 1.40
C ALA A 172 -2.15 14.76 1.52
N ALA A 173 -3.41 14.70 1.15
CA ALA A 173 -4.17 13.44 1.06
C ALA A 173 -5.01 13.42 -0.21
N VAL A 174 -4.98 12.30 -0.94
CA VAL A 174 -5.84 12.07 -2.10
C VAL A 174 -6.62 10.79 -1.89
N ALA A 175 -7.93 10.93 -1.70
CA ALA A 175 -8.85 9.82 -1.49
C ALA A 175 -9.61 9.51 -2.80
N TRP A 176 -9.24 8.43 -3.48
CA TRP A 176 -9.87 8.01 -4.72
C TRP A 176 -11.09 7.13 -4.44
N TYR A 177 -12.28 7.60 -4.84
CA TYR A 177 -13.58 6.89 -4.80
C TYR A 177 -13.84 6.06 -3.54
N GLY A 178 -13.33 6.48 -2.39
CA GLY A 178 -13.58 5.87 -1.09
C GLY A 178 -14.95 6.27 -0.53
N ARG A 179 -15.59 5.33 0.19
CA ARG A 179 -16.79 5.65 0.97
C ARG A 179 -16.38 6.44 2.21
N LEU A 180 -16.63 7.76 2.23
CA LEU A 180 -16.21 8.68 3.29
C LEU A 180 -17.10 8.52 4.54
N VAL A 181 -16.91 7.42 5.26
CA VAL A 181 -17.56 7.12 6.53
C VAL A 181 -16.52 6.66 7.55
N GLY A 182 -16.63 7.15 8.78
CA GLY A 182 -15.75 6.80 9.90
C GLY A 182 -16.56 6.36 11.12
N GLU A 183 -15.87 5.88 12.14
CA GLU A 183 -16.46 5.70 13.44
C GLU A 183 -16.84 7.07 14.04
N LYS A 184 -17.92 7.14 14.82
CA LYS A 184 -18.41 8.39 15.43
C LYS A 184 -17.42 9.01 16.42
N THR A 185 -16.36 8.30 16.77
CA THR A 185 -15.32 8.70 17.72
C THR A 185 -14.16 9.47 17.09
N LEU A 186 -14.19 9.71 15.77
CA LEU A 186 -13.18 10.52 15.06
C LEU A 186 -13.55 12.02 14.99
N ASN A 187 -14.36 12.52 15.92
CA ASN A 187 -14.69 13.94 16.10
C ASN A 187 -13.83 14.56 17.18
#